data_5d819c75cd11cfe91f77ee5cd8bed47e
#
_entry.id   5d819c75cd11cfe91f77ee5cd8bed47e
#
_cell.length_a   1.000
_cell.length_b   1.000
_cell.length_c   1.000
_cell.angle_alpha   90.00
_cell.angle_beta   90.00
_cell.angle_gamma   90.00
#
_symmetry.space_group_name_H-M   'P 1'
#
loop_
_entity.id
_entity.type
_entity.pdbx_description
1 polymer ?
#
loop_
_entity_poly.entity_id
_entity_poly.type
_entity_poly.pdbx_seq_one_letter_code
_entity_poly.pdbx_strand_id
1 'polypeptide(L)'
;MAKPIVVVASKTGTTAMALQSFSPIKMKDYTLGAFILAFPSYGSPRTGGYVPKNVQNFLDFNSHNMVGVVGVGNRTFGSDFCRGAYEVAEHYDVPIIANIDVVPTKDDMDCITDFLKEYE
;
A
#
# COMPACT_ATOMS: atom_id res chain seq x y z
N MET A 1 -18.58 8.36 -9.86
CA MET A 1 -17.84 7.10 -9.80
C MET A 1 -17.49 6.75 -8.37
N ALA A 2 -17.39 5.46 -8.08
CA ALA A 2 -17.09 5.02 -6.73
C ALA A 2 -15.63 5.35 -6.36
N LYS A 3 -15.38 5.64 -5.09
CA LYS A 3 -14.03 5.83 -4.58
C LYS A 3 -13.21 4.55 -4.73
N PRO A 4 -11.89 4.67 -4.92
CA PRO A 4 -11.04 3.49 -4.87
C PRO A 4 -11.15 2.79 -3.52
N ILE A 5 -10.99 1.48 -3.55
CA ILE A 5 -11.00 0.63 -2.36
C ILE A 5 -9.59 0.64 -1.77
N VAL A 6 -9.48 0.65 -0.45
CA VAL A 6 -8.19 0.48 0.23
C VAL A 6 -7.97 -1.01 0.48
N VAL A 7 -6.97 -1.58 -0.18
CA VAL A 7 -6.61 -3.00 -0.03
C VAL A 7 -5.32 -3.09 0.77
N VAL A 8 -5.30 -3.92 1.79
CA VAL A 8 -4.13 -4.08 2.66
C VAL A 8 -3.57 -5.49 2.59
N ALA A 9 -2.25 -5.56 2.68
CA ALA A 9 -1.51 -6.81 2.83
C ALA A 9 -0.74 -6.74 4.14
N SER A 10 -1.06 -7.59 5.10
CA SER A 10 -0.40 -7.57 6.40
C SER A 10 -0.55 -8.94 7.06
N LYS A 11 0.56 -9.50 7.55
CA LYS A 11 0.53 -10.78 8.27
C LYS A 11 -0.04 -10.62 9.67
N THR A 12 0.19 -9.47 10.28
CA THR A 12 -0.17 -9.23 11.69
C THR A 12 -1.40 -8.35 11.87
N GLY A 13 -1.93 -7.82 10.78
CA GLY A 13 -3.05 -6.89 10.85
C GLY A 13 -2.67 -5.46 11.20
N THR A 14 -1.38 -5.18 11.40
CA THR A 14 -0.91 -3.84 11.80
C THR A 14 -1.25 -2.79 10.74
N THR A 15 -1.04 -3.11 9.48
CA THR A 15 -1.35 -2.17 8.39
C THR A 15 -2.85 -1.90 8.32
N ALA A 16 -3.67 -2.92 8.48
CA ALA A 16 -5.12 -2.76 8.48
C ALA A 16 -5.58 -1.88 9.64
N MET A 17 -4.98 -2.06 10.82
CA MET A 17 -5.30 -1.22 11.98
C MET A 17 -4.89 0.23 11.74
N ALA A 18 -3.72 0.46 11.16
CA ALA A 18 -3.24 1.82 10.88
C ALA A 18 -4.18 2.57 9.94
N LEU A 19 -4.83 1.87 9.03
CA LEU A 19 -5.72 2.47 8.03
C LEU A 19 -7.19 2.20 8.29
N GLN A 20 -7.54 1.83 9.52
CA GLN A 20 -8.90 1.41 9.89
C GLN A 20 -9.98 2.43 9.50
N SER A 21 -9.69 3.73 9.58
CA SER A 21 -10.66 4.77 9.24
C SER A 21 -11.08 4.76 7.76
N PHE A 22 -10.33 4.08 6.90
CA PHE A 22 -10.64 3.95 5.47
C PHE A 22 -11.36 2.66 5.13
N SER A 23 -11.75 1.88 6.13
CA SER A 23 -12.45 0.60 5.96
C SER A 23 -11.70 -0.34 4.99
N PRO A 24 -10.43 -0.65 5.27
CA PRO A 24 -9.62 -1.45 4.35
C PRO A 24 -10.11 -2.89 4.26
N ILE A 25 -9.88 -3.51 3.09
CA ILE A 25 -10.15 -4.94 2.91
C ILE A 25 -8.83 -5.67 2.68
N LYS A 26 -8.81 -6.95 2.96
CA LYS A 26 -7.63 -7.78 2.71
C LYS A 26 -7.56 -8.15 1.23
N MET A 27 -6.35 -8.45 0.74
CA MET A 27 -6.17 -8.85 -0.65
C MET A 27 -7.06 -10.04 -1.04
N LYS A 28 -7.23 -11.01 -0.14
CA LYS A 28 -8.06 -12.18 -0.41
C LYS A 28 -9.54 -11.87 -0.59
N ASP A 29 -9.98 -10.73 -0.07
CA ASP A 29 -11.38 -10.31 -0.14
C ASP A 29 -11.64 -9.35 -1.31
N TYR A 30 -10.59 -8.93 -2.01
CA TYR A 30 -10.73 -8.05 -3.17
C TYR A 30 -11.34 -8.82 -4.35
N THR A 31 -12.32 -8.22 -5.00
CA THR A 31 -12.95 -8.82 -6.17
C THR A 31 -12.83 -7.95 -7.42
N LEU A 32 -13.15 -6.66 -7.33
CA LEU A 32 -13.26 -5.82 -8.52
C LEU A 32 -13.20 -4.34 -8.15
N GLY A 33 -12.74 -3.52 -9.09
CA GLY A 33 -12.77 -2.07 -8.99
C GLY A 33 -11.40 -1.45 -8.72
N ALA A 34 -11.32 -0.14 -8.89
CA ALA A 34 -10.08 0.60 -8.64
C ALA A 34 -9.70 0.48 -7.16
N PHE A 35 -8.40 0.36 -6.88
CA PHE A 35 -7.94 0.23 -5.50
C PHE A 35 -6.59 0.91 -5.30
N ILE A 36 -6.32 1.28 -4.05
CA ILE A 36 -4.98 1.62 -3.60
C ILE A 36 -4.50 0.47 -2.72
N LEU A 37 -3.21 0.15 -2.84
CA LEU A 37 -2.62 -0.97 -2.11
C LEU A 37 -1.71 -0.45 -1.01
N ALA A 38 -1.92 -0.92 0.22
CA ALA A 38 -1.05 -0.63 1.35
C ALA A 38 -0.40 -1.92 1.82
N PHE A 39 0.92 -1.93 1.94
CA PHE A 39 1.63 -3.11 2.42
C PHE A 39 2.90 -2.72 3.16
N PRO A 40 3.33 -3.55 4.14
CA PRO A 40 4.56 -3.30 4.86
C PRO A 40 5.77 -3.64 3.99
N SER A 41 6.81 -2.83 4.09
CA SER A 41 8.04 -3.01 3.34
C SER A 41 9.22 -3.17 4.31
N TYR A 42 9.34 -4.35 4.90
CA TYR A 42 10.40 -4.69 5.84
C TYR A 42 11.41 -5.66 5.26
N GLY A 43 11.24 -6.04 3.99
CA GLY A 43 12.13 -6.98 3.35
C GLY A 43 13.49 -6.41 3.01
N SER A 44 14.38 -7.27 2.59
CA SER A 44 15.72 -6.91 2.15
C SER A 44 16.11 -7.87 1.03
N PRO A 45 17.21 -7.61 0.32
CA PRO A 45 17.69 -8.56 -0.70
C PRO A 45 17.92 -9.95 -0.12
N ARG A 46 18.27 -10.05 1.17
CA ARG A 46 18.50 -11.35 1.84
C ARG A 46 17.20 -12.14 2.00
N THR A 47 16.06 -11.48 2.10
CA THR A 47 14.76 -12.13 2.30
C THR A 47 13.97 -12.25 1.00
N GLY A 48 14.61 -12.03 -0.14
CA GLY A 48 13.95 -12.20 -1.43
C GLY A 48 13.38 -10.93 -2.03
N GLY A 49 13.74 -9.76 -1.48
CA GLY A 49 13.33 -8.48 -2.00
C GLY A 49 12.44 -7.70 -1.07
N TYR A 50 12.05 -6.51 -1.49
CA TYR A 50 11.29 -5.56 -0.68
C TYR A 50 9.79 -5.73 -0.82
N VAL A 51 9.34 -6.32 -1.93
CA VAL A 51 7.91 -6.57 -2.15
C VAL A 51 7.59 -7.99 -1.71
N PRO A 52 6.69 -8.17 -0.74
CA PRO A 52 6.31 -9.51 -0.30
C PRO A 52 5.76 -10.34 -1.47
N LYS A 53 6.04 -11.63 -1.47
CA LYS A 53 5.64 -12.51 -2.56
C LYS A 53 4.14 -12.56 -2.75
N ASN A 54 3.37 -12.54 -1.66
CA ASN A 54 1.92 -12.53 -1.76
C ASN A 54 1.39 -11.25 -2.43
N VAL A 55 2.06 -10.11 -2.18
CA VAL A 55 1.73 -8.85 -2.85
C VAL A 55 2.03 -8.95 -4.33
N GLN A 56 3.20 -9.49 -4.68
CA GLN A 56 3.58 -9.65 -6.08
C GLN A 56 2.59 -10.55 -6.82
N ASN A 57 2.19 -11.66 -6.22
CA ASN A 57 1.21 -12.55 -6.83
C ASN A 57 -0.15 -11.87 -7.02
N PHE A 58 -0.58 -11.09 -6.04
CA PHE A 58 -1.82 -10.33 -6.14
C PHE A 58 -1.77 -9.33 -7.32
N LEU A 59 -0.66 -8.62 -7.44
CA LEU A 59 -0.49 -7.62 -8.49
C LEU A 59 -0.38 -8.23 -9.89
N ASP A 60 0.16 -9.44 -10.01
CA ASP A 60 0.24 -10.13 -11.29
C ASP A 60 -1.15 -10.28 -11.94
N PHE A 61 -2.20 -10.35 -11.14
CA PHE A 61 -3.56 -10.51 -11.65
C PHE A 61 -4.40 -9.23 -11.56
N ASN A 62 -4.05 -8.28 -10.69
CA ASN A 62 -4.93 -7.17 -10.36
C ASN A 62 -4.33 -5.78 -10.57
N SER A 63 -3.08 -5.68 -11.00
CA SER A 63 -2.39 -4.39 -11.09
C SER A 63 -3.08 -3.38 -12.02
N HIS A 64 -3.82 -3.84 -13.00
CA HIS A 64 -4.52 -2.95 -13.95
C HIS A 64 -5.59 -2.09 -13.27
N ASN A 65 -6.05 -2.48 -12.09
CA ASN A 65 -7.03 -1.70 -11.32
C ASN A 65 -6.38 -0.88 -10.20
N MET A 66 -5.05 -1.02 -9.99
CA MET A 66 -4.36 -0.27 -8.95
C MET A 66 -4.14 1.17 -9.38
N VAL A 67 -4.57 2.12 -8.56
CA VAL A 67 -4.45 3.55 -8.86
C VAL A 67 -3.44 4.27 -7.97
N GLY A 68 -2.91 3.60 -6.96
CA GLY A 68 -1.89 4.17 -6.09
C GLY A 68 -1.40 3.17 -5.06
N VAL A 69 -0.34 3.53 -4.35
CA VAL A 69 0.26 2.66 -3.34
C VAL A 69 0.59 3.46 -2.08
N VAL A 70 0.43 2.81 -0.93
CA VAL A 70 0.81 3.35 0.38
C VAL A 70 1.85 2.41 0.97
N GLY A 71 3.03 2.94 1.26
CA GLY A 71 4.08 2.19 1.91
C GLY A 71 3.96 2.28 3.43
N VAL A 72 4.21 1.17 4.12
CA VAL A 72 4.30 1.13 5.58
C VAL A 72 5.65 0.54 5.92
N GLY A 73 6.42 1.23 6.74
CA GLY A 73 7.76 0.79 7.07
C GLY A 73 8.24 1.38 8.36
N ASN A 74 9.56 1.39 8.54
CA ASN A 74 10.21 1.96 9.70
C ASN A 74 11.46 2.72 9.23
N ARG A 75 11.54 3.99 9.58
CA ARG A 75 12.67 4.84 9.16
C ARG A 75 14.02 4.39 9.67
N THR A 76 14.05 3.51 10.66
CA THR A 76 15.31 2.93 11.12
C THR A 76 15.96 2.06 10.05
N PHE A 77 15.23 1.66 9.02
CA PHE A 77 15.80 0.94 7.87
C PHE A 77 16.56 1.85 6.89
N GLY A 78 16.60 3.17 7.16
CA GLY A 78 17.36 4.11 6.34
C GLY A 78 16.86 4.17 4.90
N SER A 79 17.77 3.96 3.94
CA SER A 79 17.45 4.03 2.51
C SER A 79 16.46 2.95 2.06
N ASP A 80 16.23 1.92 2.86
CA ASP A 80 15.27 0.86 2.54
C ASP A 80 13.86 1.19 3.06
N PHE A 81 13.67 2.33 3.70
CA PHE A 81 12.36 2.75 4.20
C PHE A 81 11.35 2.79 3.04
N CYS A 82 10.29 1.98 3.17
CA CYS A 82 9.22 1.85 2.17
C CYS A 82 9.72 1.52 0.76
N ARG A 83 10.85 0.83 0.65
CA ARG A 83 11.45 0.50 -0.63
C ARG A 83 10.53 -0.32 -1.53
N GLY A 84 9.78 -1.24 -0.97
CA GLY A 84 8.82 -2.04 -1.73
C GLY A 84 7.76 -1.18 -2.40
N ALA A 85 7.27 -0.13 -1.71
CA ALA A 85 6.29 0.78 -2.28
C ALA A 85 6.87 1.53 -3.48
N TYR A 86 8.13 1.97 -3.39
CA TYR A 86 8.80 2.62 -4.52
C TYR A 86 8.93 1.67 -5.70
N GLU A 87 9.30 0.42 -5.46
CA GLU A 87 9.45 -0.56 -6.53
C GLU A 87 8.11 -0.83 -7.23
N VAL A 88 7.03 -0.96 -6.48
CA VAL A 88 5.69 -1.17 -7.04
C VAL A 88 5.25 0.07 -7.82
N ALA A 89 5.41 1.25 -7.25
CA ALA A 89 5.01 2.50 -7.90
C ALA A 89 5.71 2.68 -9.24
N GLU A 90 7.02 2.41 -9.29
CA GLU A 90 7.82 2.54 -10.50
C GLU A 90 7.44 1.49 -11.54
N HIS A 91 7.31 0.24 -11.12
CA HIS A 91 7.03 -0.87 -12.02
C HIS A 91 5.64 -0.74 -12.69
N TYR A 92 4.64 -0.30 -11.94
CA TYR A 92 3.26 -0.21 -12.45
C TYR A 92 2.84 1.20 -12.80
N ASP A 93 3.75 2.17 -12.69
CA ASP A 93 3.51 3.58 -13.04
C ASP A 93 2.29 4.17 -12.31
N VAL A 94 2.28 4.01 -10.99
CA VAL A 94 1.25 4.59 -10.12
C VAL A 94 1.91 5.46 -9.06
N PRO A 95 1.21 6.47 -8.51
CA PRO A 95 1.79 7.34 -7.50
C PRO A 95 1.91 6.65 -6.15
N ILE A 96 2.92 7.08 -5.37
CA ILE A 96 3.00 6.79 -3.95
C ILE A 96 2.19 7.86 -3.24
N ILE A 97 1.13 7.44 -2.55
CA ILE A 97 0.22 8.36 -1.86
C ILE A 97 0.81 8.82 -0.55
N ALA A 98 1.38 7.89 0.22
CA ALA A 98 2.01 8.18 1.49
C ALA A 98 2.97 7.06 1.86
N ASN A 99 4.01 7.41 2.62
CA ASN A 99 4.93 6.45 3.24
C ASN A 99 4.81 6.60 4.75
N ILE A 100 4.24 5.60 5.39
CA ILE A 100 3.93 5.62 6.82
C ILE A 100 5.09 5.05 7.61
N ASP A 101 5.61 5.82 8.57
CA ASP A 101 6.66 5.38 9.50
C ASP A 101 5.99 4.79 10.74
N VAL A 102 5.82 3.47 10.75
CA VAL A 102 5.21 2.68 11.83
C VAL A 102 3.74 3.04 12.08
N VAL A 103 3.45 4.29 12.42
CA VAL A 103 2.08 4.77 12.71
C VAL A 103 1.79 5.97 11.80
N PRO A 104 0.61 6.03 11.17
CA PRO A 104 0.29 7.15 10.29
C PRO A 104 0.17 8.45 11.05
N THR A 105 0.69 9.52 10.44
CA THR A 105 0.53 10.88 10.95
C THR A 105 -0.75 11.48 10.37
N LYS A 106 -1.13 12.64 10.88
CA LYS A 106 -2.25 13.38 10.31
C LYS A 106 -2.01 13.69 8.83
N ASP A 107 -0.78 14.08 8.48
CA ASP A 107 -0.43 14.38 7.09
C ASP A 107 -0.59 13.15 6.19
N ASP A 108 -0.18 11.96 6.67
CA ASP A 108 -0.37 10.72 5.93
C ASP A 108 -1.85 10.45 5.66
N MET A 109 -2.68 10.63 6.69
CA MET A 109 -4.12 10.40 6.57
C MET A 109 -4.75 11.41 5.62
N ASP A 110 -4.32 12.67 5.67
CA ASP A 110 -4.82 13.71 4.78
C ASP A 110 -4.45 13.42 3.33
N CYS A 111 -3.22 12.95 3.06
CA CYS A 111 -2.79 12.57 1.71
C CYS A 111 -3.69 11.48 1.13
N ILE A 112 -4.01 10.46 1.93
CA ILE A 112 -4.88 9.37 1.49
C ILE A 112 -6.29 9.88 1.25
N THR A 113 -6.82 10.68 2.17
CA THR A 113 -8.17 11.25 2.05
C THR A 113 -8.29 12.09 0.78
N ASP A 114 -7.33 12.97 0.54
CA ASP A 114 -7.34 13.84 -0.64
C ASP A 114 -7.26 13.03 -1.93
N PHE A 115 -6.42 12.00 -1.94
CA PHE A 115 -6.31 11.13 -3.11
C PHE A 115 -7.63 10.43 -3.41
N LEU A 116 -8.29 9.89 -2.39
CA LEU A 116 -9.59 9.23 -2.56
C LEU A 116 -10.65 10.18 -3.10
N LYS A 117 -10.65 11.44 -2.64
CA LYS A 117 -11.60 12.45 -3.11
C LYS A 117 -11.42 12.78 -4.59
N GLU A 118 -10.19 12.79 -5.07
CA GLU A 118 -9.91 13.09 -6.48
C GLU A 118 -10.47 12.05 -7.43
N TYR A 119 -10.75 10.84 -6.95
CA TYR A 119 -11.30 9.75 -7.75
C TYR A 119 -12.82 9.62 -7.66
N GLU A 120 -13.47 10.51 -6.96
CA GLU A 120 -14.94 10.49 -6.87
C GLU A 120 -15.62 10.99 -8.14
#